data_c253cc60a861a4f6351ab127da570a26
#
_entry.id   c253cc60a861a4f6351ab127da570a26
#
_cell.length_a   1.000
_cell.length_b   1.000
_cell.length_c   1.000
_cell.angle_alpha   90.00
_cell.angle_beta   90.00
_cell.angle_gamma   90.00
#
_symmetry.space_group_name_H-M   'P 1'
#
loop_
_entity.id
_entity.type
_entity.pdbx_description
1 polymer ?
#
loop_
_entity_poly.entity_id
_entity_poly.type
_entity_poly.pdbx_seq_one_letter_code
_entity_poly.pdbx_strand_id
1 'polypeptide(L)'
;MQPTIKTTMGIKNLNRFLKENCTKKSIRKIQLNHLTNKTVVIDTSIYMYRYIAENALMENMYLLISLLLSNNIVPLFVFDGKPPIEKNELLKLRRLEKKRAEYKYNDMIAEYNIIDTSTLSADENHKMLQEMSSLKKQFVRVTENDIQQVKTLLNAYGVMYYDSIHEADDVCAYLVKSGKAWACISDDMDMFVYGCTRVLRNISLLHTSAILYDTPCILNELCMTERIFREIMVLSGTDYNIHCNTNLDMTIKWYTKYTARDVSLTNITFYEWLHRNSDYITTDIRELLDICDLFTTKHIQDKCLENIEIKLAPRNDSLIRELMTESGFVFT
;
A
#
# COMPACT_ATOMS: atom_id res chain seq x y z
N MET A 1 2.37 -30.64 5.17
CA MET A 1 1.84 -29.47 4.47
C MET A 1 2.39 -28.24 5.18
N GLN A 2 3.37 -27.56 4.60
CA GLN A 2 3.82 -26.26 5.11
C GLN A 2 2.74 -25.23 4.76
N PRO A 3 2.35 -24.33 5.67
CA PRO A 3 1.38 -23.31 5.38
C PRO A 3 1.93 -22.39 4.27
N THR A 4 1.21 -22.26 3.18
CA THR A 4 1.45 -21.23 2.16
C THR A 4 1.25 -19.87 2.83
N ILE A 5 2.33 -19.22 3.18
CA ILE A 5 2.32 -17.84 3.66
C ILE A 5 1.94 -16.98 2.44
N LYS A 6 0.66 -16.66 2.30
CA LYS A 6 0.27 -15.57 1.40
C LYS A 6 0.80 -14.29 2.02
N THR A 7 1.87 -13.73 1.47
CA THR A 7 2.36 -12.41 1.83
C THR A 7 1.29 -11.38 1.43
N THR A 8 0.43 -11.04 2.39
CA THR A 8 -0.44 -9.86 2.26
C THR A 8 0.44 -8.65 2.52
N MET A 9 0.41 -7.64 1.65
CA MET A 9 1.07 -6.36 1.90
C MET A 9 0.52 -5.74 3.18
N GLY A 10 1.45 -5.31 4.07
CA GLY A 10 1.13 -4.67 5.34
C GLY A 10 0.48 -5.59 6.39
N ILE A 11 -0.11 -4.99 7.41
CA ILE A 11 -0.60 -5.66 8.61
C ILE A 11 -1.82 -6.54 8.33
N LYS A 12 -1.67 -7.82 8.64
CA LYS A 12 -2.71 -8.84 8.42
C LYS A 12 -4.00 -8.49 9.17
N ASN A 13 -5.13 -8.56 8.48
CA ASN A 13 -6.49 -8.29 9.02
C ASN A 13 -6.76 -6.85 9.46
N LEU A 14 -5.83 -5.91 9.36
CA LEU A 14 -6.06 -4.54 9.80
C LEU A 14 -7.27 -3.89 9.09
N ASN A 15 -7.38 -4.05 7.77
CA ASN A 15 -8.53 -3.49 7.03
C ASN A 15 -9.88 -4.04 7.52
N ARG A 16 -9.95 -5.34 7.83
CA ARG A 16 -11.15 -5.96 8.40
C ARG A 16 -11.44 -5.39 9.78
N PHE A 17 -10.43 -5.36 10.64
CA PHE A 17 -10.56 -4.81 12.00
C PHE A 17 -11.08 -3.36 12.00
N LEU A 18 -10.52 -2.50 11.15
CA LEU A 18 -10.98 -1.11 11.06
C LEU A 18 -12.44 -1.01 10.58
N LYS A 19 -12.84 -1.80 9.57
CA LYS A 19 -14.21 -1.79 9.06
C LYS A 19 -15.24 -2.33 10.06
N GLU A 20 -14.85 -3.27 10.93
CA GLU A 20 -15.71 -3.86 11.95
C GLU A 20 -15.86 -2.95 13.18
N ASN A 21 -14.84 -2.12 13.48
CA ASN A 21 -14.80 -1.31 14.71
C ASN A 21 -14.97 0.20 14.49
N CYS A 22 -15.00 0.67 13.23
CA CYS A 22 -15.16 2.09 12.92
C CYS A 22 -16.44 2.35 12.11
N THR A 23 -16.96 3.56 12.27
CA THR A 23 -18.20 3.99 11.62
C THR A 23 -17.96 4.67 10.27
N LYS A 24 -19.04 5.03 9.59
CA LYS A 24 -18.97 5.84 8.36
C LYS A 24 -18.43 7.26 8.57
N LYS A 25 -18.23 7.70 9.80
CA LYS A 25 -17.55 8.98 10.08
C LYS A 25 -16.07 8.86 9.72
N SER A 26 -15.45 7.74 10.08
CA SER A 26 -14.02 7.49 9.89
C SER A 26 -13.71 6.82 8.55
N ILE A 27 -14.60 5.92 8.07
CA ILE A 27 -14.39 5.15 6.84
C ILE A 27 -15.61 5.29 5.94
N ARG A 28 -15.45 5.97 4.80
CA ARG A 28 -16.59 6.22 3.89
C ARG A 28 -16.19 6.25 2.43
N LYS A 29 -17.09 5.82 1.57
CA LYS A 29 -16.95 6.02 0.11
C LYS A 29 -17.18 7.49 -0.20
N ILE A 30 -16.31 8.07 -1.01
CA ILE A 30 -16.42 9.45 -1.50
C ILE A 30 -16.30 9.46 -3.02
N GLN A 31 -16.91 10.45 -3.66
CA GLN A 31 -16.69 10.76 -5.07
C GLN A 31 -15.46 11.68 -5.20
N LEU A 32 -14.67 11.50 -6.25
CA LEU A 32 -13.43 12.27 -6.44
C LEU A 32 -13.70 13.77 -6.63
N ASN A 33 -14.85 14.15 -7.14
CA ASN A 33 -15.23 15.57 -7.25
C ASN A 33 -15.29 16.29 -5.88
N HIS A 34 -15.47 15.56 -4.78
CA HIS A 34 -15.37 16.14 -3.42
C HIS A 34 -13.94 16.54 -3.04
N LEU A 35 -12.96 16.12 -3.84
CA LEU A 35 -11.54 16.46 -3.66
C LEU A 35 -11.08 17.60 -4.57
N THR A 36 -11.99 18.29 -5.23
CA THR A 36 -11.69 19.45 -6.09
C THR A 36 -10.80 20.45 -5.36
N ASN A 37 -9.74 20.92 -6.03
CA ASN A 37 -8.71 21.82 -5.50
C ASN A 37 -7.91 21.24 -4.31
N LYS A 38 -7.92 19.93 -4.11
CA LYS A 38 -7.04 19.28 -3.13
C LYS A 38 -5.78 18.74 -3.81
N THR A 39 -4.69 18.84 -3.09
CA THR A 39 -3.44 18.14 -3.44
C THR A 39 -3.48 16.75 -2.84
N VAL A 40 -3.14 15.74 -3.64
CA VAL A 40 -3.00 14.35 -3.18
C VAL A 40 -1.63 13.81 -3.54
N VAL A 41 -1.07 12.99 -2.68
CA VAL A 41 0.15 12.25 -2.96
C VAL A 41 -0.20 10.80 -3.28
N ILE A 42 0.50 10.20 -4.25
CA ILE A 42 0.23 8.84 -4.73
C ILE A 42 1.46 7.98 -4.48
N ASP A 43 1.28 6.88 -3.76
CA ASP A 43 2.22 5.77 -3.74
C ASP A 43 2.15 5.07 -5.11
N THR A 44 3.12 5.37 -5.97
CA THR A 44 3.07 5.01 -7.39
C THR A 44 3.29 3.52 -7.60
N SER A 45 4.18 2.92 -6.84
CA SER A 45 4.62 1.54 -7.04
C SER A 45 3.47 0.55 -6.92
N ILE A 46 2.56 0.74 -5.96
CA ILE A 46 1.43 -0.16 -5.76
C ILE A 46 0.48 -0.20 -6.98
N TYR A 47 0.30 0.94 -7.64
CA TYR A 47 -0.50 1.05 -8.87
C TYR A 47 0.24 0.48 -10.07
N MET A 48 1.55 0.71 -10.19
CA MET A 48 2.37 0.11 -11.24
C MET A 48 2.32 -1.42 -11.19
N TYR A 49 2.54 -2.03 -10.03
CA TYR A 49 2.44 -3.49 -9.86
C TYR A 49 1.06 -4.01 -10.27
N ARG A 50 -0.01 -3.32 -9.86
CA ARG A 50 -1.39 -3.70 -10.23
C ARG A 50 -1.61 -3.62 -11.72
N TYR A 51 -1.26 -2.51 -12.35
CA TYR A 51 -1.55 -2.27 -13.76
C TYR A 51 -0.69 -3.11 -14.71
N ILE A 52 0.54 -3.44 -14.32
CA ILE A 52 1.36 -4.44 -15.04
C ILE A 52 0.73 -5.83 -14.91
N ALA A 53 0.21 -6.20 -13.74
CA ALA A 53 -0.50 -7.46 -13.53
C ALA A 53 -1.76 -7.59 -14.39
N GLU A 54 -2.36 -6.46 -14.76
CA GLU A 54 -3.52 -6.34 -15.66
C GLU A 54 -3.11 -6.21 -17.14
N ASN A 55 -1.81 -6.17 -17.47
CA ASN A 55 -1.22 -5.87 -18.79
C ASN A 55 -1.70 -4.52 -19.36
N ALA A 56 -1.96 -3.55 -18.53
CA ALA A 56 -2.56 -2.26 -18.89
C ALA A 56 -1.87 -1.09 -18.17
N LEU A 57 -0.52 -1.13 -18.02
CA LEU A 57 0.20 -0.11 -17.25
C LEU A 57 -0.07 1.30 -17.78
N MET A 58 0.24 1.55 -19.04
CA MET A 58 0.15 2.90 -19.62
C MET A 58 -1.30 3.36 -19.73
N GLU A 59 -2.21 2.48 -20.12
CA GLU A 59 -3.65 2.78 -20.19
C GLU A 59 -4.22 3.19 -18.84
N ASN A 60 -4.00 2.37 -17.80
CA ASN A 60 -4.54 2.65 -16.47
C ASN A 60 -3.86 3.84 -15.80
N MET A 61 -2.56 4.09 -16.04
CA MET A 61 -1.88 5.31 -15.60
C MET A 61 -2.46 6.55 -16.29
N TYR A 62 -2.66 6.51 -17.59
CA TYR A 62 -3.32 7.56 -18.34
C TYR A 62 -4.72 7.87 -17.79
N LEU A 63 -5.53 6.84 -17.55
CA LEU A 63 -6.87 6.98 -16.98
C LEU A 63 -6.83 7.55 -15.56
N LEU A 64 -5.91 7.08 -14.70
CA LEU A 64 -5.77 7.59 -13.34
C LEU A 64 -5.39 9.08 -13.33
N ILE A 65 -4.38 9.47 -14.10
CA ILE A 65 -3.94 10.87 -14.19
C ILE A 65 -5.07 11.76 -14.74
N SER A 66 -5.69 11.33 -15.86
CA SER A 66 -6.80 12.06 -16.48
C SER A 66 -7.97 12.21 -15.53
N LEU A 67 -8.31 11.17 -14.77
CA LEU A 67 -9.38 11.19 -13.78
C LEU A 67 -9.11 12.18 -12.65
N LEU A 68 -7.89 12.21 -12.11
CA LEU A 68 -7.53 13.17 -11.06
C LEU A 68 -7.58 14.61 -11.57
N LEU A 69 -6.98 14.87 -12.72
CA LEU A 69 -6.95 16.21 -13.32
C LEU A 69 -8.34 16.71 -13.74
N SER A 70 -9.20 15.86 -14.29
CA SER A 70 -10.58 16.23 -14.68
C SER A 70 -11.46 16.57 -13.47
N ASN A 71 -11.10 16.11 -12.28
CA ASN A 71 -11.74 16.49 -11.02
C ASN A 71 -11.04 17.69 -10.33
N ASN A 72 -10.12 18.38 -11.01
CA ASN A 72 -9.31 19.47 -10.46
C ASN A 72 -8.53 19.08 -9.20
N ILE A 73 -8.04 17.84 -9.14
CA ILE A 73 -7.17 17.35 -8.09
C ILE A 73 -5.73 17.51 -8.58
N VAL A 74 -4.85 18.01 -7.71
CA VAL A 74 -3.42 18.19 -8.02
C VAL A 74 -2.65 16.98 -7.46
N PRO A 75 -2.20 16.03 -8.30
CA PRO A 75 -1.47 14.87 -7.84
C PRO A 75 0.04 15.11 -7.77
N LEU A 76 0.70 14.46 -6.80
CA LEU A 76 2.15 14.24 -6.76
C LEU A 76 2.39 12.74 -6.70
N PHE A 77 3.09 12.19 -7.68
CA PHE A 77 3.45 10.77 -7.70
C PHE A 77 4.80 10.55 -7.01
N VAL A 78 4.84 9.64 -6.03
CA VAL A 78 6.07 9.28 -5.32
C VAL A 78 6.49 7.88 -5.77
N PHE A 79 7.74 7.76 -6.23
CA PHE A 79 8.35 6.50 -6.62
C PHE A 79 9.25 5.98 -5.50
N ASP A 80 9.27 4.66 -5.34
CA ASP A 80 10.18 4.01 -4.41
C ASP A 80 11.64 4.17 -4.83
N GLY A 81 12.49 4.38 -3.84
CA GLY A 81 13.92 4.28 -3.97
C GLY A 81 14.45 2.91 -3.52
N LYS A 82 15.54 2.92 -2.78
CA LYS A 82 16.14 1.69 -2.25
C LYS A 82 15.40 1.25 -0.98
N PRO A 83 14.93 -0.01 -0.92
CA PRO A 83 14.32 -0.52 0.30
C PRO A 83 15.30 -0.51 1.47
N PRO A 84 14.85 -0.25 2.70
CA PRO A 84 15.70 -0.27 3.88
C PRO A 84 16.25 -1.68 4.15
N ILE A 85 17.41 -1.74 4.83
CA ILE A 85 18.14 -3.00 5.09
C ILE A 85 17.28 -3.96 5.91
N GLU A 86 16.47 -3.43 6.80
CA GLU A 86 15.57 -4.16 7.70
C GLU A 86 14.52 -5.01 6.95
N LYS A 87 14.17 -4.63 5.70
CA LYS A 87 13.26 -5.41 4.83
C LYS A 87 13.96 -6.49 3.99
N ASN A 88 15.27 -6.65 4.08
CA ASN A 88 16.01 -7.60 3.23
C ASN A 88 15.50 -9.04 3.32
N GLU A 89 15.12 -9.49 4.51
CA GLU A 89 14.61 -10.84 4.72
C GLU A 89 13.24 -11.04 4.04
N LEU A 90 12.32 -10.11 4.24
CA LEU A 90 11.04 -10.09 3.54
C LEU A 90 11.21 -10.09 2.01
N LEU A 91 12.14 -9.26 1.50
CA LEU A 91 12.41 -9.19 0.07
C LEU A 91 12.98 -10.52 -0.48
N LYS A 92 13.81 -11.23 0.29
CA LYS A 92 14.26 -12.58 -0.06
C LYS A 92 13.11 -13.56 -0.14
N LEU A 93 12.20 -13.54 0.85
CA LEU A 93 11.01 -14.41 0.86
C LEU A 93 10.09 -14.08 -0.33
N ARG A 94 9.78 -12.82 -0.57
CA ARG A 94 8.96 -12.38 -1.74
C ARG A 94 9.58 -12.81 -3.07
N ARG A 95 10.93 -12.77 -3.21
CA ARG A 95 11.62 -13.26 -4.42
C ARG A 95 11.48 -14.77 -4.59
N LEU A 96 11.55 -15.54 -3.50
CA LEU A 96 11.35 -16.99 -3.54
C LEU A 96 9.90 -17.35 -3.90
N GLU A 97 8.93 -16.65 -3.34
CA GLU A 97 7.50 -16.85 -3.67
C GLU A 97 7.22 -16.52 -5.15
N LYS A 98 7.73 -15.38 -5.65
CA LYS A 98 7.63 -15.03 -7.07
C LYS A 98 8.23 -16.12 -7.97
N LYS A 99 9.41 -16.65 -7.64
CA LYS A 99 10.03 -17.75 -8.39
C LYS A 99 9.15 -19.01 -8.36
N ARG A 100 8.62 -19.40 -7.20
CA ARG A 100 7.72 -20.55 -7.08
C ARG A 100 6.46 -20.40 -7.93
N ALA A 101 5.85 -19.21 -7.91
CA ALA A 101 4.69 -18.92 -8.75
C ALA A 101 5.03 -18.98 -10.25
N GLU A 102 6.21 -18.46 -10.65
CA GLU A 102 6.72 -18.49 -12.02
C GLU A 102 6.96 -19.93 -12.50
N TYR A 103 7.59 -20.78 -11.67
CA TYR A 103 7.78 -22.20 -12.00
C TYR A 103 6.43 -22.91 -12.17
N LYS A 104 5.51 -22.75 -11.21
CA LYS A 104 4.19 -23.37 -11.29
C LYS A 104 3.42 -22.92 -12.53
N TYR A 105 3.52 -21.65 -12.89
CA TYR A 105 2.91 -21.11 -14.09
C TYR A 105 3.49 -21.76 -15.37
N ASN A 106 4.81 -21.87 -15.45
CA ASN A 106 5.48 -22.48 -16.59
C ASN A 106 5.13 -23.97 -16.74
N ASP A 107 5.07 -24.72 -15.64
CA ASP A 107 4.63 -26.12 -15.63
C ASP A 107 3.18 -26.23 -16.14
N MET A 108 2.27 -25.37 -15.66
CA MET A 108 0.88 -25.36 -16.11
C MET A 108 0.75 -24.99 -17.61
N ILE A 109 1.57 -24.05 -18.11
CA ILE A 109 1.61 -23.77 -19.56
C ILE A 109 2.08 -24.99 -20.34
N ALA A 110 3.14 -25.66 -19.90
CA ALA A 110 3.64 -26.84 -20.56
C ALA A 110 2.57 -27.95 -20.61
N GLU A 111 1.87 -28.19 -19.50
CA GLU A 111 0.74 -29.13 -19.46
C GLU A 111 -0.39 -28.70 -20.40
N TYR A 112 -0.80 -27.44 -20.36
CA TYR A 112 -1.88 -26.90 -21.18
C TYR A 112 -1.59 -27.04 -22.69
N ASN A 113 -0.33 -26.86 -23.12
CA ASN A 113 0.08 -26.98 -24.51
C ASN A 113 0.12 -28.43 -25.01
N ILE A 114 0.20 -29.41 -24.11
CA ILE A 114 0.22 -30.85 -24.45
C ILE A 114 -1.20 -31.42 -24.46
N ILE A 115 -2.10 -30.88 -23.66
CA ILE A 115 -3.49 -31.35 -23.56
C ILE A 115 -4.24 -30.95 -24.83
N ASP A 116 -4.94 -31.91 -25.44
CA ASP A 116 -5.92 -31.58 -26.47
C ASP A 116 -7.10 -30.83 -25.82
N THR A 117 -7.11 -29.50 -26.01
CA THR A 117 -8.11 -28.62 -25.42
C THR A 117 -9.54 -28.94 -25.85
N SER A 118 -9.72 -29.71 -26.92
CA SER A 118 -11.04 -30.22 -27.37
C SER A 118 -11.62 -31.28 -26.42
N THR A 119 -10.78 -31.91 -25.61
CA THR A 119 -11.16 -32.96 -24.64
C THR A 119 -11.54 -32.38 -23.27
N LEU A 120 -11.19 -31.14 -23.00
CA LEU A 120 -11.52 -30.46 -21.74
C LEU A 120 -12.96 -29.93 -21.79
N SER A 121 -13.67 -30.06 -20.68
CA SER A 121 -14.93 -29.32 -20.51
C SER A 121 -14.67 -27.81 -20.43
N ALA A 122 -15.66 -27.01 -20.83
CA ALA A 122 -15.56 -25.54 -20.77
C ALA A 122 -15.21 -25.04 -19.36
N ASP A 123 -15.73 -25.70 -18.32
CA ASP A 123 -15.46 -25.36 -16.91
C ASP A 123 -14.02 -25.68 -16.48
N GLU A 124 -13.45 -26.81 -16.91
CA GLU A 124 -12.07 -27.18 -16.63
C GLU A 124 -11.09 -26.24 -17.32
N ASN A 125 -11.31 -25.94 -18.59
CA ASN A 125 -10.51 -24.98 -19.34
C ASN A 125 -10.56 -23.59 -18.67
N HIS A 126 -11.75 -23.11 -18.28
CA HIS A 126 -11.92 -21.83 -17.60
C HIS A 126 -11.16 -21.78 -16.27
N LYS A 127 -11.24 -22.83 -15.44
CA LYS A 127 -10.51 -22.93 -14.17
C LYS A 127 -9.00 -22.88 -14.37
N MET A 128 -8.49 -23.61 -15.36
CA MET A 128 -7.06 -23.66 -15.67
C MET A 128 -6.55 -22.29 -16.12
N LEU A 129 -7.25 -21.60 -17.00
CA LEU A 129 -6.91 -20.26 -17.44
C LEU A 129 -6.98 -19.22 -16.26
N GLN A 130 -7.96 -19.35 -15.36
CA GLN A 130 -8.04 -18.51 -14.17
C GLN A 130 -6.86 -18.75 -13.23
N GLU A 131 -6.47 -20.02 -13.00
CA GLU A 131 -5.32 -20.33 -12.15
C GLU A 131 -4.02 -19.81 -12.76
N MET A 132 -3.80 -20.00 -14.06
CA MET A 132 -2.67 -19.43 -14.79
C MET A 132 -2.62 -17.90 -14.69
N SER A 133 -3.76 -17.23 -14.89
CA SER A 133 -3.86 -15.78 -14.74
C SER A 133 -3.54 -15.33 -13.30
N SER A 134 -4.03 -16.07 -12.30
CA SER A 134 -3.74 -15.80 -10.87
C SER A 134 -2.27 -15.96 -10.55
N LEU A 135 -1.60 -17.00 -11.07
CA LEU A 135 -0.18 -17.22 -10.90
C LEU A 135 0.64 -16.12 -11.58
N LYS A 136 0.30 -15.74 -12.81
CA LYS A 136 0.99 -14.67 -13.55
C LYS A 136 1.02 -13.36 -12.78
N LYS A 137 -0.05 -13.02 -12.08
CA LYS A 137 -0.12 -11.82 -11.23
C LYS A 137 0.81 -11.85 -10.02
N GLN A 138 1.24 -13.05 -9.57
CA GLN A 138 2.07 -13.19 -8.37
C GLN A 138 3.57 -12.94 -8.62
N PHE A 139 4.06 -13.06 -9.87
CA PHE A 139 5.48 -12.85 -10.19
C PHE A 139 5.74 -11.64 -11.10
N VAL A 140 4.79 -10.71 -11.14
CA VAL A 140 4.96 -9.41 -11.82
C VAL A 140 6.22 -8.68 -11.31
N ARG A 141 6.94 -8.04 -12.22
CA ARG A 141 8.11 -7.21 -11.95
C ARG A 141 7.90 -5.86 -12.62
N VAL A 142 8.17 -4.82 -11.89
CA VAL A 142 8.30 -3.46 -12.44
C VAL A 142 9.72 -3.31 -12.93
N THR A 143 9.91 -2.90 -14.16
CA THR A 143 11.22 -2.66 -14.77
C THR A 143 11.55 -1.17 -14.77
N GLU A 144 12.83 -0.84 -14.93
CA GLU A 144 13.26 0.56 -15.08
C GLU A 144 12.58 1.23 -16.29
N ASN A 145 12.38 0.47 -17.37
CA ASN A 145 11.67 0.98 -18.55
C ASN A 145 10.22 1.35 -18.22
N ASP A 146 9.53 0.53 -17.44
CA ASP A 146 8.15 0.84 -17.00
C ASP A 146 8.10 2.15 -16.20
N ILE A 147 9.08 2.33 -15.28
CA ILE A 147 9.21 3.55 -14.48
C ILE A 147 9.42 4.77 -15.38
N GLN A 148 10.34 4.68 -16.35
CA GLN A 148 10.63 5.77 -17.27
C GLN A 148 9.45 6.12 -18.18
N GLN A 149 8.71 5.13 -18.66
CA GLN A 149 7.49 5.36 -19.44
C GLN A 149 6.44 6.12 -18.62
N VAL A 150 6.20 5.72 -17.38
CA VAL A 150 5.27 6.41 -16.48
C VAL A 150 5.74 7.83 -16.18
N LYS A 151 7.02 8.05 -15.87
CA LYS A 151 7.59 9.39 -15.65
C LYS A 151 7.45 10.27 -16.89
N THR A 152 7.69 9.72 -18.07
CA THR A 152 7.51 10.45 -19.33
C THR A 152 6.05 10.89 -19.51
N LEU A 153 5.10 10.01 -19.20
CA LEU A 153 3.68 10.32 -19.25
C LEU A 153 3.30 11.41 -18.23
N LEU A 154 3.81 11.34 -16.99
CA LEU A 154 3.60 12.37 -15.96
C LEU A 154 4.13 13.72 -16.43
N ASN A 155 5.33 13.76 -16.97
CA ASN A 155 5.93 14.98 -17.52
C ASN A 155 5.08 15.56 -18.67
N ALA A 156 4.57 14.70 -19.55
CA ALA A 156 3.69 15.13 -20.65
C ALA A 156 2.37 15.75 -20.14
N TYR A 157 1.84 15.27 -19.01
CA TYR A 157 0.70 15.87 -18.32
C TYR A 157 1.04 17.12 -17.51
N GLY A 158 2.32 17.45 -17.33
CA GLY A 158 2.76 18.52 -16.43
C GLY A 158 2.56 18.17 -14.96
N VAL A 159 2.48 16.88 -14.62
CA VAL A 159 2.30 16.37 -13.25
C VAL A 159 3.64 16.13 -12.60
N MET A 160 3.82 16.62 -11.38
CA MET A 160 5.04 16.44 -10.60
C MET A 160 5.16 15.00 -10.11
N TYR A 161 6.39 14.51 -10.06
CA TYR A 161 6.76 13.31 -9.33
C TYR A 161 7.99 13.53 -8.45
N TYR A 162 8.17 12.65 -7.49
CA TYR A 162 9.30 12.65 -6.56
C TYR A 162 9.87 11.23 -6.45
N ASP A 163 11.20 11.11 -6.59
CA ASP A 163 11.92 9.86 -6.39
C ASP A 163 12.38 9.81 -4.93
N SER A 164 11.78 8.92 -4.14
CA SER A 164 12.19 8.73 -2.76
C SER A 164 13.59 8.14 -2.67
N ILE A 165 14.34 8.50 -1.63
CA ILE A 165 15.62 7.85 -1.32
C ILE A 165 15.39 6.41 -0.85
N HIS A 166 14.31 6.22 -0.09
CA HIS A 166 13.88 4.93 0.47
C HIS A 166 12.51 4.53 -0.11
N GLU A 167 11.58 4.12 0.71
CA GLU A 167 10.23 3.77 0.28
C GLU A 167 9.37 5.02 0.05
N ALA A 168 8.34 4.90 -0.76
CA ALA A 168 7.41 5.99 -1.01
C ALA A 168 6.50 6.25 0.19
N ASP A 169 6.26 5.24 1.03
CA ASP A 169 5.29 5.27 2.13
C ASP A 169 5.58 6.35 3.16
N ASP A 170 6.84 6.45 3.62
CA ASP A 170 7.26 7.44 4.61
C ASP A 170 7.15 8.86 4.06
N VAL A 171 7.56 9.09 2.80
CA VAL A 171 7.42 10.37 2.09
C VAL A 171 5.95 10.75 1.92
N CYS A 172 5.11 9.82 1.50
CA CYS A 172 3.68 10.04 1.36
C CYS A 172 3.04 10.42 2.70
N ALA A 173 3.35 9.68 3.76
CA ALA A 173 2.87 9.99 5.10
C ALA A 173 3.36 11.36 5.60
N TYR A 174 4.64 11.69 5.38
CA TYR A 174 5.21 12.99 5.72
C TYR A 174 4.48 14.15 5.04
N LEU A 175 4.26 14.06 3.74
CA LEU A 175 3.60 15.11 2.95
C LEU A 175 2.15 15.36 3.42
N VAL A 176 1.45 14.31 3.84
CA VAL A 176 0.09 14.46 4.37
C VAL A 176 0.12 14.99 5.81
N LYS A 177 1.02 14.50 6.68
CA LYS A 177 1.15 14.97 8.07
C LYS A 177 1.61 16.42 8.15
N SER A 178 2.49 16.87 7.26
CA SER A 178 2.96 18.26 7.17
C SER A 178 1.95 19.21 6.50
N GLY A 179 0.81 18.70 6.01
CA GLY A 179 -0.24 19.50 5.38
C GLY A 179 0.07 19.93 3.94
N LYS A 180 1.16 19.42 3.32
CA LYS A 180 1.53 19.68 1.93
C LYS A 180 0.64 18.93 0.94
N ALA A 181 0.13 17.78 1.34
CA ALA A 181 -0.93 17.06 0.65
C ALA A 181 -2.13 16.87 1.57
N TRP A 182 -3.34 16.83 1.00
CA TRP A 182 -4.56 16.62 1.76
C TRP A 182 -4.75 15.15 2.14
N ALA A 183 -4.39 14.22 1.27
CA ALA A 183 -4.46 12.78 1.50
C ALA A 183 -3.39 12.02 0.71
N CYS A 184 -3.12 10.80 1.13
CA CYS A 184 -2.37 9.81 0.36
C CYS A 184 -3.32 8.86 -0.37
N ILE A 185 -3.04 8.57 -1.63
CA ILE A 185 -3.65 7.50 -2.42
C ILE A 185 -2.72 6.30 -2.36
N SER A 186 -3.07 5.31 -1.55
CA SER A 186 -2.35 4.02 -1.44
C SER A 186 -3.30 2.94 -0.92
N ASP A 187 -3.14 1.71 -1.41
CA ASP A 187 -3.85 0.56 -0.87
C ASP A 187 -3.06 -0.16 0.24
N ASP A 188 -1.88 0.35 0.60
CA ASP A 188 -1.10 -0.21 1.70
C ASP A 188 -1.70 0.16 3.06
N MET A 189 -1.72 -0.83 3.96
CA MET A 189 -2.21 -0.64 5.32
C MET A 189 -1.15 -0.03 6.24
N ASP A 190 0.12 -0.06 5.85
CA ASP A 190 1.23 0.50 6.62
C ASP A 190 1.15 2.04 6.70
N MET A 191 0.43 2.68 5.76
CA MET A 191 0.13 4.11 5.81
C MET A 191 -0.48 4.57 7.14
N PHE A 192 -1.30 3.70 7.78
CA PHE A 192 -1.90 3.99 9.07
C PHE A 192 -0.89 3.93 10.22
N VAL A 193 0.12 3.06 10.11
CA VAL A 193 1.20 2.93 11.10
C VAL A 193 2.16 4.11 11.03
N TYR A 194 2.45 4.62 9.81
CA TYR A 194 3.16 5.88 9.60
C TYR A 194 2.38 7.11 10.14
N GLY A 195 1.11 6.92 10.48
CA GLY A 195 0.23 7.99 10.97
C GLY A 195 -0.23 8.94 9.87
N CYS A 196 -0.31 8.47 8.62
CA CYS A 196 -0.91 9.24 7.53
C CYS A 196 -2.34 9.65 7.91
N THR A 197 -2.62 10.95 7.96
CA THR A 197 -3.89 11.45 8.52
C THR A 197 -5.10 11.14 7.66
N ARG A 198 -4.93 11.05 6.32
CA ARG A 198 -6.00 10.67 5.38
C ARG A 198 -5.45 9.76 4.30
N VAL A 199 -6.08 8.60 4.16
CA VAL A 199 -5.72 7.60 3.14
C VAL A 199 -6.92 7.34 2.25
N LEU A 200 -6.72 7.46 0.95
CA LEU A 200 -7.69 7.13 -0.10
C LEU A 200 -7.33 5.76 -0.66
N ARG A 201 -8.23 4.80 -0.48
CA ARG A 201 -8.02 3.42 -0.90
C ARG A 201 -9.06 2.99 -1.93
N ASN A 202 -8.74 1.94 -2.66
CA ASN A 202 -9.64 1.34 -3.64
C ASN A 202 -10.20 2.36 -4.63
N ILE A 203 -9.31 3.15 -5.25
CA ILE A 203 -9.72 4.08 -6.32
C ILE A 203 -10.37 3.27 -7.43
N SER A 204 -11.59 3.67 -7.79
CA SER A 204 -12.32 3.13 -8.93
C SER A 204 -12.25 4.12 -10.08
N LEU A 205 -11.53 3.75 -11.14
CA LEU A 205 -11.46 4.55 -12.37
C LEU A 205 -12.84 4.62 -13.05
N LEU A 206 -13.62 3.52 -13.00
CA LEU A 206 -14.95 3.45 -13.60
C LEU A 206 -15.99 4.30 -12.85
N HIS A 207 -15.98 4.26 -11.49
CA HIS A 207 -16.99 4.91 -10.67
C HIS A 207 -16.54 6.27 -10.11
N THR A 208 -15.37 6.76 -10.51
CA THR A 208 -14.80 8.03 -10.06
C THR A 208 -14.86 8.23 -8.55
N SER A 209 -14.56 7.18 -7.80
CA SER A 209 -14.74 7.13 -6.35
C SER A 209 -13.57 6.47 -5.64
N ALA A 210 -13.41 6.74 -4.35
CA ALA A 210 -12.45 6.11 -3.47
C ALA A 210 -13.07 5.87 -2.08
N ILE A 211 -12.41 5.06 -1.26
CA ILE A 211 -12.75 4.91 0.16
C ILE A 211 -11.77 5.79 0.94
N LEU A 212 -12.32 6.82 1.58
CA LEU A 212 -11.57 7.67 2.50
C LEU A 212 -11.51 7.01 3.87
N TYR A 213 -10.30 6.91 4.40
CA TYR A 213 -9.98 6.59 5.78
C TYR A 213 -9.44 7.85 6.46
N ASP A 214 -10.12 8.31 7.49
CA ASP A 214 -9.72 9.45 8.32
C ASP A 214 -9.07 8.93 9.60
N THR A 215 -7.73 8.89 9.63
CA THR A 215 -6.97 8.27 10.71
C THR A 215 -7.23 8.91 12.09
N PRO A 216 -7.27 10.25 12.24
CA PRO A 216 -7.67 10.87 13.49
C PRO A 216 -9.04 10.43 14.01
N CYS A 217 -10.03 10.32 13.11
CA CYS A 217 -11.36 9.84 13.49
C CYS A 217 -11.32 8.36 13.89
N ILE A 218 -10.56 7.52 13.14
CA ILE A 218 -10.33 6.10 13.46
C ILE A 218 -9.74 5.96 14.87
N LEU A 219 -8.66 6.67 15.16
CA LEU A 219 -7.98 6.62 16.45
C LEU A 219 -8.91 7.05 17.59
N ASN A 220 -9.73 8.07 17.36
CA ASN A 220 -10.72 8.53 18.34
C ASN A 220 -11.81 7.47 18.59
N GLU A 221 -12.35 6.83 17.54
CA GLU A 221 -13.36 5.76 17.68
C GLU A 221 -12.77 4.51 18.38
N LEU A 222 -11.50 4.21 18.15
CA LEU A 222 -10.80 3.11 18.82
C LEU A 222 -10.30 3.47 20.24
N CYS A 223 -10.45 4.71 20.69
CA CYS A 223 -9.89 5.23 21.94
C CYS A 223 -8.38 4.98 22.06
N MET A 224 -7.64 5.18 20.97
CA MET A 224 -6.19 4.95 20.89
C MET A 224 -5.44 6.24 20.50
N THR A 225 -4.24 6.41 21.05
CA THR A 225 -3.28 7.39 20.54
C THR A 225 -2.54 6.81 19.32
N GLU A 226 -1.96 7.66 18.47
CA GLU A 226 -1.12 7.22 17.33
C GLU A 226 0.01 6.29 17.80
N ARG A 227 0.64 6.59 18.94
CA ARG A 227 1.70 5.77 19.53
C ARG A 227 1.19 4.37 19.90
N ILE A 228 0.10 4.27 20.65
CA ILE A 228 -0.48 2.98 21.05
C ILE A 228 -0.94 2.18 19.86
N PHE A 229 -1.57 2.83 18.89
CA PHE A 229 -1.97 2.17 17.65
C PHE A 229 -0.75 1.56 16.93
N ARG A 230 0.35 2.32 16.80
CA ARG A 230 1.61 1.84 16.22
C ARG A 230 2.18 0.66 17.01
N GLU A 231 2.26 0.75 18.33
CA GLU A 231 2.72 -0.34 19.20
C GLU A 231 1.90 -1.62 18.98
N ILE A 232 0.57 -1.51 18.90
CA ILE A 232 -0.32 -2.66 18.62
C ILE A 232 -0.04 -3.23 17.23
N MET A 233 0.09 -2.39 16.20
CA MET A 233 0.34 -2.84 14.82
C MET A 233 1.69 -3.54 14.69
N VAL A 234 2.75 -2.96 15.25
CA VAL A 234 4.10 -3.56 15.25
C VAL A 234 4.09 -4.91 15.95
N LEU A 235 3.47 -5.01 17.13
CA LEU A 235 3.35 -6.28 17.85
C LEU A 235 2.50 -7.31 17.08
N SER A 236 1.59 -6.88 16.23
CA SER A 236 0.73 -7.78 15.43
C SER A 236 1.40 -8.34 14.18
N GLY A 237 2.60 -7.85 13.85
CA GLY A 237 3.40 -8.26 12.69
C GLY A 237 3.31 -7.24 11.55
N THR A 238 4.49 -6.80 11.12
CA THR A 238 4.70 -5.86 10.02
C THR A 238 5.72 -6.44 9.04
N ASP A 239 6.01 -5.71 7.98
CA ASP A 239 7.06 -6.04 7.01
C ASP A 239 8.48 -6.07 7.64
N TYR A 240 8.65 -5.52 8.85
CA TYR A 240 9.92 -5.46 9.58
C TYR A 240 10.12 -6.58 10.62
N ASN A 241 9.05 -7.29 11.01
CA ASN A 241 9.09 -8.39 12.00
C ASN A 241 8.25 -9.59 11.55
N ILE A 242 8.56 -10.10 10.38
CA ILE A 242 7.82 -11.17 9.68
C ILE A 242 7.74 -12.51 10.41
N HIS A 243 8.62 -12.75 11.38
CA HIS A 243 8.68 -13.99 12.18
C HIS A 243 7.92 -13.90 13.50
N CYS A 244 7.20 -12.81 13.76
CA CYS A 244 6.41 -12.72 14.98
C CYS A 244 5.32 -13.79 15.02
N ASN A 245 5.19 -14.45 16.18
CA ASN A 245 4.13 -15.44 16.44
C ASN A 245 2.84 -14.80 16.96
N THR A 246 2.76 -13.47 16.94
CA THR A 246 1.65 -12.65 17.41
C THR A 246 0.71 -12.31 16.25
N ASN A 247 -0.49 -11.83 16.55
CA ASN A 247 -1.47 -11.40 15.56
C ASN A 247 -2.39 -10.32 16.12
N LEU A 248 -3.03 -9.56 15.23
CA LEU A 248 -3.85 -8.40 15.59
C LEU A 248 -4.99 -8.76 16.56
N ASP A 249 -5.73 -9.83 16.30
CA ASP A 249 -6.90 -10.21 17.11
C ASP A 249 -6.51 -10.49 18.58
N MET A 250 -5.37 -11.16 18.79
CA MET A 250 -4.85 -11.44 20.13
C MET A 250 -4.23 -10.22 20.77
N THR A 251 -3.49 -9.40 20.01
CA THR A 251 -2.89 -8.16 20.50
C THR A 251 -3.96 -7.19 20.99
N ILE A 252 -5.07 -7.05 20.27
CA ILE A 252 -6.22 -6.23 20.70
C ILE A 252 -6.86 -6.77 22.00
N LYS A 253 -7.02 -8.09 22.13
CA LYS A 253 -7.52 -8.69 23.38
C LYS A 253 -6.62 -8.36 24.59
N TRP A 254 -5.31 -8.41 24.40
CA TRP A 254 -4.35 -8.03 25.43
C TRP A 254 -4.41 -6.53 25.73
N TYR A 255 -4.53 -5.69 24.70
CA TYR A 255 -4.69 -4.26 24.91
C TYR A 255 -5.97 -3.92 25.67
N THR A 256 -7.08 -4.60 25.41
CA THR A 256 -8.32 -4.44 26.18
C THR A 256 -8.12 -4.78 27.67
N LYS A 257 -7.36 -5.85 27.99
CA LYS A 257 -7.01 -6.18 29.37
C LYS A 257 -6.11 -5.11 30.01
N TYR A 258 -5.16 -4.58 29.22
CA TYR A 258 -4.28 -3.51 29.67
C TYR A 258 -5.05 -2.24 30.03
N THR A 259 -6.05 -1.84 29.24
CA THR A 259 -6.86 -0.66 29.49
C THR A 259 -7.86 -0.83 30.63
N ALA A 260 -8.31 -2.06 30.89
CA ALA A 260 -9.22 -2.39 31.96
C ALA A 260 -8.56 -2.45 33.38
N ARG A 261 -7.21 -2.36 33.44
CA ARG A 261 -6.50 -2.38 34.74
C ARG A 261 -6.69 -1.09 35.50
N ASP A 262 -6.51 -1.15 36.80
CA ASP A 262 -6.45 0.04 37.64
C ASP A 262 -5.16 0.83 37.37
N VAL A 263 -5.30 1.99 36.73
CA VAL A 263 -4.20 2.84 36.27
C VAL A 263 -3.48 3.51 37.47
N SER A 264 -4.12 3.55 38.66
CA SER A 264 -3.56 4.20 39.84
C SER A 264 -2.31 3.50 40.40
N LEU A 265 -2.07 2.26 40.03
CA LEU A 265 -1.03 1.41 40.65
C LEU A 265 0.32 1.39 39.93
N THR A 266 0.39 1.63 38.59
CA THR A 266 1.66 1.59 37.88
C THR A 266 1.63 2.39 36.57
N ASN A 267 2.58 3.31 36.40
CA ASN A 267 2.78 4.07 35.17
C ASN A 267 3.71 3.26 34.18
N ILE A 268 3.25 2.08 33.76
CA ILE A 268 3.99 1.20 32.84
C ILE A 268 3.39 1.23 31.44
N THR A 269 4.24 1.12 30.41
CA THR A 269 3.82 1.05 29.00
C THR A 269 3.09 -0.25 28.69
N PHE A 270 2.40 -0.31 27.54
CA PHE A 270 1.70 -1.52 27.11
C PHE A 270 2.64 -2.72 26.96
N TYR A 271 3.80 -2.52 26.34
CA TYR A 271 4.79 -3.60 26.14
C TYR A 271 5.38 -4.09 27.48
N GLU A 272 5.76 -3.18 28.39
CA GLU A 272 6.27 -3.56 29.70
C GLU A 272 5.22 -4.31 30.52
N TRP A 273 3.96 -3.86 30.47
CA TRP A 273 2.88 -4.55 31.16
C TRP A 273 2.66 -5.95 30.59
N LEU A 274 2.63 -6.07 29.27
CA LEU A 274 2.40 -7.32 28.58
C LEU A 274 3.52 -8.34 28.87
N HIS A 275 4.77 -7.88 28.86
CA HIS A 275 5.93 -8.71 29.21
C HIS A 275 5.90 -9.23 30.67
N ARG A 276 5.37 -8.43 31.60
CA ARG A 276 5.25 -8.84 33.02
C ARG A 276 4.08 -9.79 33.29
N ASN A 277 3.05 -9.73 32.47
CA ASN A 277 1.78 -10.43 32.74
C ASN A 277 1.48 -11.59 31.77
N SER A 278 2.38 -11.88 30.83
CA SER A 278 2.20 -12.94 29.86
C SER A 278 3.50 -13.30 29.16
N ASP A 279 3.52 -14.48 28.53
CA ASP A 279 4.58 -14.92 27.60
C ASP A 279 4.23 -14.58 26.14
N TYR A 280 3.31 -13.62 25.92
CA TYR A 280 2.86 -13.26 24.56
C TYR A 280 3.93 -12.53 23.76
N ILE A 281 4.76 -11.71 24.40
CA ILE A 281 5.94 -11.08 23.78
C ILE A 281 7.13 -11.98 23.98
N THR A 282 7.67 -12.53 22.88
CA THR A 282 8.89 -13.31 22.84
C THR A 282 10.10 -12.52 22.33
N THR A 283 9.85 -11.39 21.67
CA THR A 283 10.85 -10.47 21.13
C THR A 283 11.27 -9.45 22.19
N ASP A 284 12.52 -8.97 22.12
CA ASP A 284 12.97 -7.89 23.01
C ASP A 284 12.10 -6.61 22.80
N ILE A 285 11.69 -6.02 23.88
CA ILE A 285 10.89 -4.76 23.87
C ILE A 285 11.65 -3.65 23.13
N ARG A 286 12.97 -3.59 23.23
CA ARG A 286 13.79 -2.59 22.53
C ARG A 286 13.70 -2.76 21.04
N GLU A 287 13.81 -4.00 20.53
CA GLU A 287 13.65 -4.31 19.11
C GLU A 287 12.26 -3.88 18.60
N LEU A 288 11.19 -4.12 19.37
CA LEU A 288 9.85 -3.68 18.99
C LEU A 288 9.73 -2.15 18.96
N LEU A 289 10.39 -1.44 19.88
CA LEU A 289 10.40 0.02 19.89
C LEU A 289 11.22 0.58 18.72
N ASP A 290 12.35 -0.03 18.39
CA ASP A 290 13.17 0.34 17.23
C ASP A 290 12.34 0.17 15.94
N ILE A 291 11.57 -0.91 15.81
CA ILE A 291 10.63 -1.08 14.68
C ILE A 291 9.53 -0.01 14.70
N CYS A 292 9.00 0.36 15.87
CA CYS A 292 8.04 1.47 15.96
C CYS A 292 8.62 2.80 15.45
N ASP A 293 9.92 3.04 15.68
CA ASP A 293 10.59 4.24 15.23
C ASP A 293 10.80 4.27 13.70
N LEU A 294 10.94 3.12 13.04
CA LEU A 294 10.97 3.04 11.57
C LEU A 294 9.67 3.57 10.93
N PHE A 295 8.55 3.42 11.61
CA PHE A 295 7.25 3.96 11.16
C PHE A 295 7.05 5.44 11.54
N THR A 296 8.10 6.15 11.90
CA THR A 296 8.00 7.60 12.11
C THR A 296 8.54 8.36 10.91
N THR A 297 7.98 9.53 10.64
CA THR A 297 8.47 10.41 9.56
C THR A 297 9.54 11.40 10.05
N LYS A 298 10.05 11.22 11.27
CA LYS A 298 11.03 12.14 11.89
C LYS A 298 12.40 12.13 11.24
N HIS A 299 12.75 11.01 10.60
CA HIS A 299 14.04 10.84 9.91
C HIS A 299 14.06 11.54 8.55
N ILE A 300 12.92 11.99 8.03
CA ILE A 300 12.85 12.72 6.76
C ILE A 300 13.33 14.14 6.98
N GLN A 301 14.58 14.38 6.65
CA GLN A 301 15.24 15.70 6.71
C GLN A 301 15.62 16.16 5.30
N ASP A 302 14.70 16.07 4.36
CA ASP A 302 14.92 16.50 2.98
C ASP A 302 14.40 17.93 2.79
N LYS A 303 15.35 18.86 2.59
CA LYS A 303 15.05 20.27 2.31
C LYS A 303 14.19 20.45 1.04
N CYS A 304 14.29 19.55 0.08
CA CYS A 304 13.43 19.57 -1.11
C CYS A 304 11.97 19.31 -0.72
N LEU A 305 11.72 18.34 0.15
CA LEU A 305 10.38 18.04 0.66
C LEU A 305 9.86 19.14 1.60
N GLU A 306 10.72 19.72 2.42
CA GLU A 306 10.34 20.83 3.31
C GLU A 306 9.82 22.04 2.53
N ASN A 307 10.38 22.31 1.36
CA ASN A 307 10.05 23.48 0.52
C ASN A 307 9.25 23.12 -0.74
N ILE A 308 8.79 21.88 -0.87
CA ILE A 308 8.07 21.42 -2.05
C ILE A 308 6.78 22.22 -2.23
N GLU A 309 6.62 22.80 -3.41
CA GLU A 309 5.39 23.41 -3.87
C GLU A 309 4.80 22.55 -4.98
N ILE A 310 3.73 21.82 -4.66
CA ILE A 310 3.09 20.88 -5.58
C ILE A 310 2.16 21.67 -6.51
N LYS A 311 2.52 21.72 -7.79
CA LYS A 311 1.77 22.45 -8.83
C LYS A 311 1.84 21.73 -10.17
N LEU A 312 0.89 22.04 -11.03
CA LEU A 312 0.87 21.54 -12.40
C LEU A 312 1.70 22.44 -13.31
N ALA A 313 2.45 21.84 -14.22
CA ALA A 313 3.10 22.49 -15.34
C ALA A 313 2.20 22.45 -16.60
N PRO A 314 2.55 23.16 -17.69
CA PRO A 314 1.82 23.06 -18.95
C PRO A 314 1.79 21.62 -19.49
N ARG A 315 0.59 21.21 -19.94
CA ARG A 315 0.34 19.90 -20.52
C ARG A 315 0.76 19.88 -21.99
N ASN A 316 1.32 18.75 -22.44
CA ASN A 316 1.69 18.51 -23.83
C ASN A 316 0.81 17.38 -24.44
N ASP A 317 -0.31 17.78 -25.05
CA ASP A 317 -1.30 16.83 -25.60
C ASP A 317 -0.76 16.02 -26.80
N SER A 318 0.17 16.57 -27.59
CA SER A 318 0.78 15.86 -28.71
C SER A 318 1.64 14.69 -28.22
N LEU A 319 2.48 14.93 -27.20
CA LEU A 319 3.32 13.89 -26.61
C LEU A 319 2.47 12.83 -25.90
N ILE A 320 1.38 13.22 -25.21
CA ILE A 320 0.46 12.26 -24.59
C ILE A 320 -0.13 11.32 -25.67
N ARG A 321 -0.59 11.87 -26.79
CA ARG A 321 -1.15 11.07 -27.88
C ARG A 321 -0.11 10.12 -28.48
N GLU A 322 1.11 10.59 -28.70
CA GLU A 322 2.21 9.77 -29.20
C GLU A 322 2.48 8.58 -28.27
N LEU A 323 2.75 8.83 -26.99
CA LEU A 323 3.03 7.79 -25.98
C LEU A 323 1.90 6.78 -25.86
N MET A 324 0.65 7.25 -25.88
CA MET A 324 -0.50 6.35 -25.76
C MET A 324 -0.72 5.53 -27.01
N THR A 325 -0.49 6.09 -28.20
CA THR A 325 -0.58 5.36 -29.48
C THR A 325 0.50 4.29 -29.57
N GLU A 326 1.74 4.59 -29.16
CA GLU A 326 2.84 3.62 -29.10
C GLU A 326 2.53 2.45 -28.13
N SER A 327 1.80 2.72 -27.04
CA SER A 327 1.33 1.68 -26.12
C SER A 327 0.09 0.93 -26.59
N GLY A 328 -0.41 1.20 -27.80
CA GLY A 328 -1.57 0.52 -28.40
C GLY A 328 -2.93 1.09 -27.99
N PHE A 329 -2.96 2.26 -27.32
CA PHE A 329 -4.22 2.91 -26.94
C PHE A 329 -4.91 3.56 -28.13
N VAL A 330 -6.21 3.31 -28.31
CA VAL A 330 -7.02 3.90 -29.38
C VAL A 330 -7.88 5.02 -28.80
N PHE A 331 -7.62 6.24 -29.26
CA PHE A 331 -8.49 7.39 -28.92
C PHE A 331 -9.75 7.32 -29.80
N THR A 332 -10.90 7.30 -29.17
CA THR A 332 -12.22 7.36 -29.82
C THR A 332 -12.74 8.78 -29.89
#